data_5943b10e67ac36270ea014027ca50c87
#
_entry.id   5943b10e67ac36270ea014027ca50c87
#
_cell.length_a   1.000
_cell.length_b   1.000
_cell.length_c   1.000
_cell.angle_alpha   90.00
_cell.angle_beta   90.00
_cell.angle_gamma   90.00
#
_symmetry.space_group_name_H-M   'P 1'
#
loop_
_entity.id
_entity.type
_entity.pdbx_description
1 polymer ?
#
loop_
_entity_poly.entity_id
_entity_poly.type
_entity_poly.pdbx_seq_one_letter_code
_entity_poly.pdbx_strand_id
1 'polypeptide(L)'
;LPWFRTSYPQGGGPYNHGVSHMAFGPDGMLYLNSGARTDGGEIGKLPKYHAGGEVDITACLWRMDPKAGQPKIEVIARGIRNAFGFAWDDQSRLFAVSNGPDANQPEEMDFIQVGKHYGFPYQYGNAPATEGAPYKHTPKAPEGIGFTMPVANLGPAAGGKPDAPCSTFDPHSCPGGMIWCGAEFPPLLRDSFLITRFGNLIDCPEDVGFDLLSAKMEQKPDGTWQTRVSTVLAPLGRPLDVLHTGSGHVLILEYTRPVNQKGNLGWLPGRILELAPAGQ
;
A
#
# COMPACT_ATOMS: atom_id res chain seq x y z
N LEU A 1 1.51 -22.34 -3.96
CA LEU A 1 2.43 -21.21 -4.17
C LEU A 1 3.75 -21.53 -3.48
N PRO A 2 4.88 -21.40 -4.15
CA PRO A 2 6.16 -21.55 -3.49
C PRO A 2 6.34 -20.37 -2.53
N TRP A 3 6.17 -20.63 -1.25
CA TRP A 3 6.43 -19.68 -0.19
C TRP A 3 7.93 -19.68 0.11
N PHE A 4 8.61 -18.57 -0.17
CA PHE A 4 10.02 -18.43 0.16
C PHE A 4 10.17 -17.54 1.39
N ARG A 5 10.62 -18.13 2.48
CA ARG A 5 10.98 -17.39 3.68
C ARG A 5 12.43 -16.94 3.57
N THR A 6 12.66 -15.66 3.38
CA THR A 6 13.99 -15.06 3.54
C THR A 6 14.19 -14.70 5.02
N SER A 7 15.30 -15.10 5.61
CA SER A 7 15.71 -14.63 6.93
C SER A 7 17.05 -13.89 6.79
N TYR A 8 17.10 -12.69 7.35
CA TYR A 8 18.33 -11.92 7.39
C TYR A 8 19.21 -12.38 8.55
N PRO A 9 20.53 -12.62 8.34
CA PRO A 9 21.42 -13.19 9.36
C PRO A 9 21.83 -12.23 10.46
N GLN A 10 21.51 -10.96 10.36
CA GLN A 10 22.02 -9.93 11.27
C GLN A 10 20.96 -9.38 12.23
N GLY A 11 19.98 -10.20 12.59
CA GLY A 11 18.95 -9.81 13.56
C GLY A 11 17.82 -8.96 13.00
N GLY A 12 17.80 -8.69 11.71
CA GLY A 12 16.65 -8.18 10.99
C GLY A 12 15.59 -9.27 10.86
N GLY A 13 14.32 -8.95 10.99
CA GLY A 13 13.23 -9.88 10.78
C GLY A 13 13.21 -10.40 9.34
N PRO A 14 12.47 -11.49 9.06
CA PRO A 14 12.27 -11.94 7.69
C PRO A 14 11.47 -10.90 6.91
N TYR A 15 12.06 -10.31 5.89
CA TYR A 15 11.40 -9.38 4.97
C TYR A 15 10.61 -10.11 3.88
N ASN A 16 9.87 -11.09 4.23
CA ASN A 16 9.05 -11.77 3.25
C ASN A 16 7.60 -11.32 3.43
N HIS A 17 7.21 -10.31 2.70
CA HIS A 17 5.84 -9.86 2.67
C HIS A 17 5.00 -10.89 1.90
N GLY A 18 4.09 -11.53 2.60
CA GLY A 18 3.23 -12.53 2.01
C GLY A 18 2.06 -11.96 1.21
N VAL A 19 1.04 -12.78 1.07
CA VAL A 19 -0.28 -12.34 0.65
C VAL A 19 -0.98 -11.77 1.89
N SER A 20 -1.30 -10.49 1.87
CA SER A 20 -1.92 -9.77 2.99
C SER A 20 -3.35 -9.34 2.72
N HIS A 21 -3.72 -9.21 1.45
CA HIS A 21 -5.07 -8.81 1.06
C HIS A 21 -5.57 -9.62 -0.13
N MET A 22 -6.87 -9.92 -0.13
CA MET A 22 -7.56 -10.54 -1.25
C MET A 22 -8.99 -10.01 -1.36
N ALA A 23 -9.47 -9.85 -2.58
CA ALA A 23 -10.84 -9.43 -2.85
C ALA A 23 -11.32 -9.96 -4.21
N PHE A 24 -12.63 -10.14 -4.35
CA PHE A 24 -13.23 -10.37 -5.65
C PHE A 24 -13.36 -9.06 -6.40
N GLY A 25 -12.87 -9.05 -7.62
CA GLY A 25 -13.05 -7.93 -8.53
C GLY A 25 -14.46 -7.88 -9.13
N PRO A 26 -14.85 -6.75 -9.73
CA PRO A 26 -16.13 -6.60 -10.41
C PRO A 26 -16.29 -7.57 -11.60
N ASP A 27 -15.20 -8.13 -12.10
CA ASP A 27 -15.18 -9.17 -13.12
C ASP A 27 -15.37 -10.60 -12.56
N GLY A 28 -15.52 -10.75 -11.26
CA GLY A 28 -15.67 -12.03 -10.57
C GLY A 28 -14.37 -12.83 -10.40
N MET A 29 -13.23 -12.29 -10.82
CA MET A 29 -11.92 -12.86 -10.55
C MET A 29 -11.51 -12.62 -9.10
N LEU A 30 -10.71 -13.51 -8.55
CA LEU A 30 -10.07 -13.30 -7.24
C LEU A 30 -8.73 -12.58 -7.44
N TYR A 31 -8.59 -11.42 -6.83
CA TYR A 31 -7.38 -10.59 -6.83
C TYR A 31 -6.63 -10.75 -5.52
N LEU A 32 -5.31 -10.76 -5.59
CA LEU A 32 -4.43 -10.88 -4.45
C LEU A 32 -3.20 -9.99 -4.64
N ASN A 33 -2.70 -9.45 -3.52
CA ASN A 33 -1.34 -8.93 -3.51
C ASN A 33 -0.35 -10.06 -3.24
N SER A 34 0.87 -9.89 -3.74
CA SER A 34 2.04 -10.66 -3.33
C SER A 34 3.17 -9.68 -3.04
N GLY A 35 3.47 -9.50 -1.76
CA GLY A 35 4.48 -8.55 -1.35
C GLY A 35 5.90 -8.97 -1.74
N ALA A 36 6.83 -8.04 -1.63
CA ALA A 36 8.24 -8.24 -1.95
C ALA A 36 8.91 -9.25 -1.02
N ARG A 37 9.87 -9.97 -1.55
CA ARG A 37 10.77 -10.86 -0.78
C ARG A 37 11.91 -10.09 -0.12
N THR A 38 12.16 -8.90 -0.58
CA THR A 38 13.29 -8.05 -0.20
C THR A 38 12.78 -6.72 0.35
N ASP A 39 13.61 -6.01 1.08
CA ASP A 39 13.30 -4.65 1.47
C ASP A 39 13.47 -3.67 0.30
N GLY A 40 14.59 -3.73 -0.40
CA GLY A 40 14.93 -2.83 -1.50
C GLY A 40 15.56 -3.51 -2.71
N GLY A 41 15.17 -4.75 -3.03
CA GLY A 41 15.68 -5.49 -4.20
C GLY A 41 17.03 -6.17 -3.96
N GLU A 42 17.46 -6.33 -2.71
CA GLU A 42 18.73 -6.95 -2.38
C GLU A 42 18.85 -8.39 -2.86
N ILE A 43 19.99 -8.72 -3.43
CA ILE A 43 20.36 -10.06 -3.86
C ILE A 43 21.32 -10.63 -2.84
N GLY A 44 20.88 -11.66 -2.10
CA GLY A 44 21.69 -12.32 -1.10
C GLY A 44 22.82 -13.14 -1.70
N LYS A 45 24.04 -12.99 -1.16
CA LYS A 45 25.20 -13.80 -1.52
C LYS A 45 25.38 -15.04 -0.65
N LEU A 46 24.67 -15.12 0.46
CA LEU A 46 24.78 -16.23 1.40
C LEU A 46 23.70 -17.28 1.08
N PRO A 47 24.01 -18.60 1.26
CA PRO A 47 23.06 -19.68 0.94
C PRO A 47 21.71 -19.62 1.66
N LYS A 48 21.67 -18.91 2.79
CA LYS A 48 20.45 -18.67 3.57
C LYS A 48 19.62 -17.47 3.09
N TYR A 49 20.14 -16.65 2.20
CA TYR A 49 19.36 -15.72 1.41
C TYR A 49 18.96 -16.42 0.14
N HIS A 50 17.72 -16.31 -0.24
CA HIS A 50 17.36 -16.77 -1.56
C HIS A 50 18.07 -15.90 -2.58
N ALA A 51 19.09 -16.48 -3.22
CA ALA A 51 19.76 -15.86 -4.33
C ALA A 51 18.71 -15.42 -5.36
N GLY A 52 18.77 -14.19 -5.81
CA GLY A 52 17.94 -13.73 -6.92
C GLY A 52 16.93 -12.62 -6.61
N GLY A 53 16.89 -12.09 -5.39
CA GLY A 53 16.00 -10.95 -5.08
C GLY A 53 14.52 -11.28 -5.31
N GLU A 54 13.82 -10.42 -6.03
CA GLU A 54 12.42 -10.64 -6.40
C GLU A 54 12.27 -11.73 -7.46
N VAL A 55 11.12 -12.38 -7.48
CA VAL A 55 10.71 -13.37 -8.50
C VAL A 55 9.42 -12.93 -9.16
N ASP A 56 9.05 -13.60 -10.26
CA ASP A 56 7.93 -13.21 -11.12
C ASP A 56 6.58 -13.01 -10.42
N ILE A 57 6.38 -13.67 -9.28
CA ILE A 57 5.13 -13.62 -8.52
C ILE A 57 5.25 -12.84 -7.20
N THR A 58 6.28 -12.05 -7.02
CA THR A 58 6.47 -11.19 -5.84
C THR A 58 6.52 -9.71 -6.23
N ALA A 59 6.33 -8.82 -5.28
CA ALA A 59 6.20 -7.37 -5.51
C ALA A 59 5.19 -7.04 -6.62
N CYS A 60 4.00 -7.65 -6.54
CA CYS A 60 3.02 -7.60 -7.62
C CYS A 60 1.58 -7.76 -7.13
N LEU A 61 0.64 -7.40 -7.98
CA LEU A 61 -0.74 -7.85 -7.91
C LEU A 61 -0.99 -8.92 -8.95
N TRP A 62 -1.79 -9.92 -8.60
CA TRP A 62 -2.23 -10.95 -9.51
C TRP A 62 -3.69 -11.32 -9.30
N ARG A 63 -4.27 -11.94 -10.30
CA ARG A 63 -5.64 -12.45 -10.25
C ARG A 63 -5.72 -13.89 -10.73
N MET A 64 -6.79 -14.55 -10.40
CA MET A 64 -7.12 -15.89 -10.89
C MET A 64 -8.63 -16.08 -10.97
N ASP A 65 -9.08 -16.93 -11.89
CA ASP A 65 -10.46 -17.40 -11.90
C ASP A 65 -10.63 -18.52 -10.85
N PRO A 66 -11.35 -18.27 -9.76
CA PRO A 66 -11.54 -19.28 -8.72
C PRO A 66 -12.46 -20.43 -9.15
N LYS A 67 -13.20 -20.26 -10.24
CA LYS A 67 -14.12 -21.27 -10.80
C LYS A 67 -13.45 -22.17 -11.84
N ALA A 68 -12.24 -21.83 -12.28
CA ALA A 68 -11.51 -22.65 -13.22
C ALA A 68 -11.15 -24.00 -12.59
N GLY A 69 -11.28 -25.09 -13.33
CA GLY A 69 -10.90 -26.42 -12.85
C GLY A 69 -9.41 -26.53 -12.48
N GLN A 70 -8.58 -25.71 -13.08
CA GLN A 70 -7.17 -25.50 -12.74
C GLN A 70 -6.88 -23.99 -12.72
N PRO A 71 -7.02 -23.31 -11.57
CA PRO A 71 -6.77 -21.89 -11.47
C PRO A 71 -5.32 -21.55 -11.84
N LYS A 72 -5.17 -20.55 -12.71
CA LYS A 72 -3.86 -20.02 -13.11
C LYS A 72 -3.70 -18.61 -12.59
N ILE A 73 -2.52 -18.32 -12.07
CA ILE A 73 -2.14 -16.97 -11.66
C ILE A 73 -1.83 -16.14 -12.91
N GLU A 74 -2.48 -15.00 -13.01
CA GLU A 74 -2.15 -13.94 -13.95
C GLU A 74 -1.59 -12.75 -13.16
N VAL A 75 -0.32 -12.42 -13.35
CA VAL A 75 0.28 -11.21 -12.78
C VAL A 75 -0.19 -10.02 -13.59
N ILE A 76 -0.96 -9.13 -12.98
CA ILE A 76 -1.57 -7.97 -13.63
C ILE A 76 -0.76 -6.70 -13.49
N ALA A 77 0.02 -6.55 -12.41
CA ALA A 77 0.84 -5.37 -12.14
C ALA A 77 2.11 -5.79 -11.39
N ARG A 78 3.23 -5.15 -11.69
CA ARG A 78 4.55 -5.45 -11.11
C ARG A 78 5.15 -4.21 -10.46
N GLY A 79 6.17 -4.42 -9.63
CA GLY A 79 6.90 -3.31 -9.02
C GLY A 79 6.12 -2.60 -7.92
N ILE A 80 5.23 -3.29 -7.26
CA ILE A 80 4.47 -2.84 -6.10
C ILE A 80 5.03 -3.57 -4.88
N ARG A 81 5.80 -2.86 -4.05
CA ARG A 81 6.58 -3.50 -2.99
C ARG A 81 5.73 -4.31 -2.01
N ASN A 82 4.70 -3.70 -1.45
CA ASN A 82 3.83 -4.35 -0.47
C ASN A 82 2.46 -3.69 -0.47
N ALA A 83 1.64 -4.02 -1.47
CA ALA A 83 0.26 -3.56 -1.53
C ALA A 83 -0.54 -4.18 -0.38
N PHE A 84 -0.72 -3.45 0.70
CA PHE A 84 -1.44 -3.94 1.86
C PHE A 84 -2.96 -3.82 1.72
N GLY A 85 -3.44 -2.88 0.92
CA GLY A 85 -4.84 -2.70 0.56
C GLY A 85 -5.03 -2.35 -0.91
N PHE A 86 -6.15 -2.78 -1.47
CA PHE A 86 -6.61 -2.36 -2.79
C PHE A 86 -8.14 -2.41 -2.86
N ALA A 87 -8.71 -1.53 -3.66
CA ALA A 87 -10.15 -1.44 -3.86
C ALA A 87 -10.50 -0.87 -5.23
N TRP A 88 -11.73 -1.11 -5.67
CA TRP A 88 -12.28 -0.55 -6.90
C TRP A 88 -13.20 0.62 -6.58
N ASP A 89 -13.18 1.62 -7.45
CA ASP A 89 -14.18 2.67 -7.44
C ASP A 89 -15.47 2.27 -8.20
N ASP A 90 -16.44 3.17 -8.26
CA ASP A 90 -17.73 2.93 -8.94
C ASP A 90 -17.62 2.69 -10.46
N GLN A 91 -16.47 3.02 -11.04
CA GLN A 91 -16.18 2.78 -12.45
C GLN A 91 -15.34 1.51 -12.68
N SER A 92 -15.23 0.66 -11.64
CA SER A 92 -14.41 -0.56 -11.67
C SER A 92 -12.92 -0.31 -11.92
N ARG A 93 -12.40 0.87 -11.55
CA ARG A 93 -10.99 1.20 -11.62
C ARG A 93 -10.32 0.75 -10.33
N LEU A 94 -9.26 -0.03 -10.47
CA LEU A 94 -8.54 -0.60 -9.34
C LEU A 94 -7.45 0.36 -8.85
N PHE A 95 -7.44 0.62 -7.55
CA PHE A 95 -6.37 1.34 -6.87
C PHE A 95 -5.78 0.48 -5.76
N ALA A 96 -4.51 0.65 -5.48
CA ALA A 96 -3.81 -0.04 -4.40
C ALA A 96 -2.95 0.93 -3.61
N VAL A 97 -2.79 0.68 -2.31
CA VAL A 97 -1.83 1.38 -1.46
C VAL A 97 -0.67 0.45 -1.12
N SER A 98 0.55 0.96 -1.14
CA SER A 98 1.76 0.18 -1.00
C SER A 98 2.73 0.78 0.01
N ASN A 99 3.28 -0.09 0.85
CA ASN A 99 4.29 0.28 1.84
C ASN A 99 5.68 0.28 1.22
N GLY A 100 6.40 1.37 1.40
CA GLY A 100 7.76 1.59 0.96
C GLY A 100 8.80 0.79 1.76
N PRO A 101 10.09 0.91 1.41
CA PRO A 101 11.19 0.25 2.11
C PRO A 101 11.53 0.94 3.44
N ASP A 102 12.36 0.28 4.26
CA ASP A 102 12.88 0.86 5.51
C ASP A 102 13.76 2.10 5.29
N ALA A 103 14.26 2.32 4.07
CA ALA A 103 14.83 3.59 3.68
C ALA A 103 13.73 4.66 3.63
N ASN A 104 14.08 5.88 3.93
CA ASN A 104 13.16 7.01 4.05
C ASN A 104 12.56 7.41 2.68
N GLN A 105 11.76 6.52 2.09
CA GLN A 105 11.08 6.66 0.81
C GLN A 105 9.57 6.80 1.03
N PRO A 106 8.87 7.55 0.17
CA PRO A 106 7.43 7.76 0.31
C PRO A 106 6.65 6.45 0.14
N GLU A 107 5.49 6.42 0.76
CA GLU A 107 4.47 5.40 0.56
C GLU A 107 3.58 5.77 -0.63
N GLU A 108 3.01 4.78 -1.31
CA GLU A 108 2.37 5.00 -2.60
C GLU A 108 0.89 4.59 -2.59
N MET A 109 0.12 5.29 -3.40
CA MET A 109 -1.16 4.83 -3.92
C MET A 109 -1.07 4.83 -5.43
N ASP A 110 -1.45 3.72 -6.04
CA ASP A 110 -1.32 3.49 -7.48
C ASP A 110 -2.67 3.24 -8.14
N PHE A 111 -2.89 3.84 -9.31
CA PHE A 111 -3.94 3.43 -10.23
C PHE A 111 -3.48 2.21 -11.00
N ILE A 112 -4.06 1.06 -10.72
CA ILE A 112 -3.59 -0.23 -11.24
C ILE A 112 -4.12 -0.49 -12.64
N GLN A 113 -3.19 -0.62 -13.58
CA GLN A 113 -3.43 -0.97 -14.97
C GLN A 113 -2.71 -2.26 -15.33
N VAL A 114 -3.39 -3.15 -16.04
CA VAL A 114 -2.84 -4.44 -16.43
C VAL A 114 -1.57 -4.27 -17.29
N GLY A 115 -0.51 -5.00 -16.93
CA GLY A 115 0.76 -5.00 -17.65
C GLY A 115 1.70 -3.85 -17.29
N LYS A 116 1.35 -2.98 -16.34
CA LYS A 116 2.20 -1.87 -15.91
C LYS A 116 3.16 -2.26 -14.80
N HIS A 117 4.24 -1.46 -14.68
CA HIS A 117 5.26 -1.57 -13.64
C HIS A 117 5.34 -0.28 -12.81
N TYR A 118 5.28 -0.41 -11.48
CA TYR A 118 5.12 0.69 -10.54
C TYR A 118 6.42 1.11 -9.82
N GLY A 119 7.55 0.61 -10.27
CA GLY A 119 8.88 1.12 -9.89
C GLY A 119 9.71 0.16 -9.06
N PHE A 120 9.19 -0.38 -7.97
CA PHE A 120 9.97 -1.24 -7.08
C PHE A 120 10.64 -2.43 -7.82
N PRO A 121 11.91 -2.77 -7.60
CA PRO A 121 12.84 -2.17 -6.62
C PRO A 121 13.73 -1.06 -7.22
N TYR A 122 13.43 -0.53 -8.38
CA TYR A 122 14.29 0.39 -9.14
C TYR A 122 13.98 1.85 -8.87
N GLN A 123 12.72 2.17 -8.60
CA GLN A 123 12.23 3.53 -8.39
C GLN A 123 11.22 3.55 -7.25
N TYR A 124 11.19 4.65 -6.52
CA TYR A 124 10.28 4.90 -5.41
C TYR A 124 9.65 6.28 -5.58
N GLY A 125 8.34 6.35 -5.46
CA GLY A 125 7.61 7.56 -5.76
C GLY A 125 7.80 8.00 -7.22
N ASN A 126 7.88 9.31 -7.42
CA ASN A 126 8.17 9.92 -8.72
C ASN A 126 9.64 10.32 -8.87
N ALA A 127 10.52 9.86 -7.97
CA ALA A 127 11.95 10.11 -8.08
C ALA A 127 12.53 9.35 -9.28
N PRO A 128 13.51 9.92 -10.00
CA PRO A 128 14.20 9.20 -11.06
C PRO A 128 14.83 7.90 -10.54
N ALA A 129 14.75 6.84 -11.33
CA ALA A 129 15.39 5.57 -11.03
C ALA A 129 16.91 5.75 -10.98
N THR A 130 17.53 5.39 -9.85
CA THR A 130 18.94 5.60 -9.60
C THR A 130 19.56 4.31 -9.05
N GLU A 131 20.53 3.74 -9.80
CA GLU A 131 21.32 2.62 -9.31
C GLU A 131 22.06 3.00 -8.02
N GLY A 132 21.99 2.12 -7.01
CA GLY A 132 22.64 2.33 -5.72
C GLY A 132 21.93 3.31 -4.78
N ALA A 133 20.70 3.73 -5.08
CA ALA A 133 19.85 4.54 -4.20
C ALA A 133 18.41 4.03 -4.19
N PRO A 134 17.71 3.98 -3.03
CA PRO A 134 18.12 4.47 -1.70
C PRO A 134 19.17 3.60 -0.99
N TYR A 135 19.41 2.41 -1.45
CA TYR A 135 20.40 1.49 -0.90
C TYR A 135 21.57 1.27 -1.87
N LYS A 136 22.76 0.95 -1.35
CA LYS A 136 23.92 0.59 -2.17
C LYS A 136 23.69 -0.61 -3.08
N HIS A 137 22.75 -1.47 -2.72
CA HIS A 137 22.35 -2.66 -3.47
C HIS A 137 21.13 -2.45 -4.37
N THR A 138 20.55 -1.25 -4.39
CA THR A 138 19.44 -0.96 -5.31
C THR A 138 19.86 -1.26 -6.74
N PRO A 139 19.18 -2.16 -7.43
CA PRO A 139 19.60 -2.60 -8.75
C PRO A 139 19.35 -1.52 -9.81
N LYS A 140 20.13 -1.57 -10.87
CA LYS A 140 19.87 -0.78 -12.06
C LYS A 140 18.57 -1.25 -12.72
N ALA A 141 17.73 -0.29 -13.12
CA ALA A 141 16.54 -0.60 -13.90
C ALA A 141 16.92 -1.27 -15.23
N PRO A 142 16.17 -2.31 -15.65
CA PRO A 142 16.35 -2.88 -16.98
C PRO A 142 16.17 -1.82 -18.08
N GLU A 143 16.96 -1.94 -19.14
CA GLU A 143 16.87 -1.02 -20.27
C GLU A 143 15.49 -1.07 -20.93
N GLY A 144 14.93 0.09 -21.25
CA GLY A 144 13.64 0.22 -21.91
C GLY A 144 12.41 0.00 -21.00
N ILE A 145 12.58 -0.26 -19.71
CA ILE A 145 11.46 -0.34 -18.79
C ILE A 145 10.91 1.07 -18.50
N GLY A 146 9.59 1.22 -18.60
CA GLY A 146 8.89 2.43 -18.16
C GLY A 146 8.15 2.18 -16.86
N PHE A 147 8.16 3.16 -15.97
CA PHE A 147 7.43 3.08 -14.71
C PHE A 147 6.18 3.96 -14.73
N THR A 148 5.10 3.45 -14.13
CA THR A 148 3.89 4.21 -13.90
C THR A 148 4.04 4.99 -12.60
N MET A 149 3.72 6.28 -12.65
CA MET A 149 3.83 7.15 -11.49
C MET A 149 2.69 6.92 -10.51
N PRO A 150 2.94 7.01 -9.21
CA PRO A 150 1.90 6.96 -8.19
C PRO A 150 0.98 8.17 -8.26
N VAL A 151 -0.14 8.08 -7.56
CA VAL A 151 -1.08 9.19 -7.38
C VAL A 151 -0.40 10.31 -6.60
N ALA A 152 -0.34 11.51 -7.18
CA ALA A 152 0.24 12.68 -6.53
C ALA A 152 -0.72 13.23 -5.47
N ASN A 153 -0.26 13.38 -4.23
CA ASN A 153 -1.04 13.99 -3.17
C ASN A 153 -0.70 15.49 -3.02
N LEU A 154 -1.66 16.35 -3.29
CA LEU A 154 -1.53 17.82 -3.22
C LEU A 154 -1.93 18.39 -1.86
N GLY A 155 -2.15 17.53 -0.87
CA GLY A 155 -2.59 17.90 0.47
C GLY A 155 -1.60 17.49 1.55
N PRO A 156 -2.07 17.40 2.79
CA PRO A 156 -1.29 16.87 3.90
C PRO A 156 -0.78 15.46 3.64
N ALA A 157 0.29 15.05 4.32
CA ALA A 157 0.88 13.71 4.21
C ALA A 157 1.33 13.33 2.78
N ALA A 158 1.86 14.30 2.03
CA ALA A 158 2.08 14.19 0.57
C ALA A 158 3.32 13.38 0.15
N GLY A 159 4.01 12.72 1.05
CA GLY A 159 5.27 12.06 0.71
C GLY A 159 6.19 13.01 -0.07
N GLY A 160 6.88 13.89 0.62
CA GLY A 160 7.65 15.00 0.06
C GLY A 160 7.12 16.35 0.54
N LYS A 161 7.15 17.37 -0.31
CA LYS A 161 6.60 18.68 0.01
C LYS A 161 5.21 18.85 -0.61
N PRO A 162 4.28 19.58 0.05
CA PRO A 162 2.94 19.81 -0.48
C PRO A 162 2.91 20.48 -1.87
N ASP A 163 3.89 21.34 -2.17
CA ASP A 163 4.06 22.02 -3.46
C ASP A 163 4.86 21.20 -4.49
N ALA A 164 5.54 20.16 -4.02
CA ALA A 164 6.33 19.25 -4.84
C ALA A 164 6.20 17.80 -4.30
N PRO A 165 5.01 17.22 -4.35
CA PRO A 165 4.77 15.87 -3.85
C PRO A 165 5.55 14.85 -4.67
N CYS A 166 6.25 13.93 -3.99
CA CYS A 166 6.97 12.84 -4.66
C CYS A 166 6.16 11.54 -4.71
N SER A 167 5.09 11.44 -3.96
CA SER A 167 4.17 10.31 -3.94
C SER A 167 2.86 10.67 -3.24
N THR A 168 2.18 9.68 -2.66
CA THR A 168 0.88 9.87 -2.03
C THR A 168 0.98 10.11 -0.54
N PHE A 169 1.87 9.40 0.16
CA PHE A 169 1.94 9.48 1.63
C PHE A 169 3.37 9.65 2.13
N ASP A 170 3.48 10.15 3.37
CA ASP A 170 4.75 10.25 4.08
C ASP A 170 5.43 8.88 4.21
N PRO A 171 6.77 8.84 4.19
CA PRO A 171 7.52 7.64 4.52
C PRO A 171 7.08 7.06 5.88
N HIS A 172 7.05 5.72 5.98
CA HIS A 172 6.75 4.99 7.22
C HIS A 172 5.34 5.19 7.79
N SER A 173 4.42 5.81 7.04
CA SER A 173 3.03 5.95 7.46
C SER A 173 2.23 4.64 7.36
N CYS A 174 2.73 3.67 6.61
CA CYS A 174 2.21 2.32 6.45
C CYS A 174 0.72 2.30 6.08
N PRO A 175 0.33 2.75 4.88
CA PRO A 175 -1.04 2.65 4.41
C PRO A 175 -1.48 1.18 4.37
N GLY A 176 -2.67 0.92 4.92
CA GLY A 176 -3.23 -0.40 5.13
C GLY A 176 -4.48 -0.66 4.31
N GLY A 177 -5.56 -1.10 4.99
CA GLY A 177 -6.83 -1.36 4.35
C GLY A 177 -7.45 -0.13 3.70
N MET A 178 -8.22 -0.35 2.62
CA MET A 178 -8.91 0.73 1.92
C MET A 178 -10.25 0.29 1.37
N ILE A 179 -11.21 1.23 1.32
CA ILE A 179 -12.52 1.05 0.70
C ILE A 179 -12.88 2.27 -0.13
N TRP A 180 -13.73 2.07 -1.16
CA TRP A 180 -14.37 3.16 -1.89
C TRP A 180 -15.65 3.62 -1.17
N CYS A 181 -15.85 4.93 -1.13
CA CYS A 181 -17.04 5.57 -0.57
C CYS A 181 -17.92 6.07 -1.72
N GLY A 182 -18.88 5.25 -2.11
CA GLY A 182 -19.86 5.56 -3.15
C GLY A 182 -21.01 6.45 -2.67
N ALA A 183 -22.14 6.36 -3.39
CA ALA A 183 -23.31 7.23 -3.19
C ALA A 183 -23.97 7.08 -1.82
N GLU A 184 -23.81 5.94 -1.15
CA GLU A 184 -24.35 5.64 0.18
C GLU A 184 -23.64 6.36 1.33
N PHE A 185 -22.48 6.94 1.06
CA PHE A 185 -21.72 7.69 2.05
C PHE A 185 -22.18 9.15 2.15
N PRO A 186 -21.96 9.79 3.30
CA PRO A 186 -22.19 11.23 3.46
C PRO A 186 -21.41 12.04 2.43
N PRO A 187 -21.90 13.23 2.00
CA PRO A 187 -21.25 14.03 0.96
C PRO A 187 -19.77 14.35 1.22
N LEU A 188 -19.36 14.44 2.49
CA LEU A 188 -17.98 14.69 2.89
C LEU A 188 -17.03 13.56 2.48
N LEU A 189 -17.49 12.31 2.53
CA LEU A 189 -16.69 11.11 2.25
C LEU A 189 -16.97 10.54 0.85
N ARG A 190 -18.02 10.98 0.20
CA ARG A 190 -18.44 10.47 -1.12
C ARG A 190 -17.37 10.74 -2.18
N ASP A 191 -17.24 9.81 -3.12
CA ASP A 191 -16.29 9.86 -4.24
C ASP A 191 -14.83 9.94 -3.76
N SER A 192 -14.50 9.21 -2.69
CA SER A 192 -13.16 9.10 -2.14
C SER A 192 -12.84 7.69 -1.67
N PHE A 193 -11.57 7.39 -1.49
CA PHE A 193 -11.15 6.21 -0.76
C PHE A 193 -10.96 6.56 0.71
N LEU A 194 -11.48 5.73 1.62
CA LEU A 194 -11.04 5.70 3.01
C LEU A 194 -9.84 4.76 3.10
N ILE A 195 -8.77 5.22 3.76
CA ILE A 195 -7.50 4.51 3.85
C ILE A 195 -7.00 4.56 5.29
N THR A 196 -6.72 3.42 5.88
CA THR A 196 -6.04 3.34 7.18
C THR A 196 -4.55 3.57 7.01
N ARG A 197 -3.91 4.28 7.96
CA ARG A 197 -2.45 4.30 8.07
C ARG A 197 -2.03 3.77 9.42
N PHE A 198 -1.38 2.60 9.40
CA PHE A 198 -0.96 1.87 10.60
C PHE A 198 0.03 2.66 11.47
N GLY A 199 0.84 3.50 10.84
CA GLY A 199 1.85 4.30 11.50
C GLY A 199 3.22 3.65 11.56
N ASN A 200 4.22 4.46 11.86
CA ASN A 200 5.61 4.06 11.84
C ASN A 200 5.92 2.89 12.78
N LEU A 201 6.66 1.91 12.27
CA LEU A 201 7.20 0.77 13.01
C LEU A 201 8.66 0.97 13.42
N ILE A 202 9.36 1.85 12.70
CA ILE A 202 10.75 2.19 12.97
C ILE A 202 10.84 3.54 13.67
N ASP A 203 11.96 3.79 14.35
CA ASP A 203 12.19 5.07 15.00
C ASP A 203 12.35 6.17 13.93
N CYS A 204 11.42 7.10 13.91
CA CYS A 204 11.45 8.28 13.04
C CYS A 204 11.25 9.55 13.87
N PRO A 205 11.72 10.70 13.37
CA PRO A 205 11.64 11.97 14.10
C PRO A 205 10.22 12.38 14.47
N GLU A 206 9.25 12.02 13.63
CA GLU A 206 7.84 12.36 13.79
C GLU A 206 6.97 11.10 13.78
N ASP A 207 5.93 11.10 14.58
CA ASP A 207 4.90 10.08 14.49
C ASP A 207 4.04 10.35 13.26
N VAL A 208 4.05 9.44 12.29
CA VAL A 208 3.30 9.51 11.04
C VAL A 208 2.31 8.36 10.94
N GLY A 209 1.16 8.61 10.34
CA GLY A 209 0.06 7.63 10.27
C GLY A 209 -0.80 7.65 11.54
N PHE A 210 -1.23 6.50 12.03
CA PHE A 210 -2.14 6.32 13.18
C PHE A 210 -3.50 6.98 12.96
N ASP A 211 -4.02 6.91 11.73
CA ASP A 211 -5.22 7.62 11.34
C ASP A 211 -6.02 6.90 10.26
N LEU A 212 -7.19 7.43 10.00
CA LEU A 212 -8.03 7.15 8.85
C LEU A 212 -8.07 8.40 7.97
N LEU A 213 -7.69 8.26 6.73
CA LEU A 213 -7.72 9.32 5.73
C LEU A 213 -8.85 9.14 4.74
N SER A 214 -9.36 10.25 4.20
CA SER A 214 -10.14 10.29 2.98
C SER A 214 -9.27 10.83 1.85
N ALA A 215 -9.18 10.08 0.75
CA ALA A 215 -8.43 10.43 -0.45
C ALA A 215 -9.40 10.71 -1.60
N LYS A 216 -9.69 11.98 -1.86
CA LYS A 216 -10.56 12.38 -2.96
C LYS A 216 -9.79 12.38 -4.26
N MET A 217 -10.26 11.58 -5.22
CA MET A 217 -9.55 11.28 -6.46
C MET A 217 -9.92 12.24 -7.58
N GLU A 218 -8.91 12.68 -8.32
CA GLU A 218 -9.07 13.51 -9.51
C GLU A 218 -8.19 12.99 -10.64
N GLN A 219 -8.78 12.71 -11.80
CA GLN A 219 -8.02 12.35 -13.00
C GLN A 219 -7.67 13.60 -13.79
N LYS A 220 -6.38 13.75 -14.10
CA LYS A 220 -5.88 14.84 -14.93
C LYS A 220 -6.10 14.58 -16.41
N PRO A 221 -6.09 15.62 -17.27
CA PRO A 221 -6.25 15.46 -18.72
C PRO A 221 -5.23 14.54 -19.39
N ASP A 222 -4.04 14.39 -18.81
CA ASP A 222 -2.97 13.50 -19.26
C ASP A 222 -3.19 12.03 -18.86
N GLY A 223 -4.29 11.74 -18.14
CA GLY A 223 -4.63 10.40 -17.65
C GLY A 223 -3.97 10.03 -16.33
N THR A 224 -3.08 10.84 -15.79
CA THR A 224 -2.51 10.63 -14.45
C THR A 224 -3.52 11.00 -13.36
N TRP A 225 -3.24 10.56 -12.14
CA TRP A 225 -4.12 10.79 -11.00
C TRP A 225 -3.47 11.67 -9.96
N GLN A 226 -4.29 12.48 -9.31
CA GLN A 226 -3.94 13.24 -8.14
C GLN A 226 -5.02 13.12 -7.07
N THR A 227 -4.66 13.41 -5.83
CA THR A 227 -5.58 13.42 -4.69
C THR A 227 -5.27 14.58 -3.76
N ARG A 228 -6.26 14.95 -2.95
CA ARG A 228 -6.07 15.66 -1.69
C ARG A 228 -6.56 14.78 -0.58
N VAL A 229 -5.66 14.38 0.30
CA VAL A 229 -6.08 13.64 1.48
C VAL A 229 -6.54 14.59 2.57
N SER A 230 -7.47 14.11 3.39
CA SER A 230 -7.89 14.76 4.63
C SER A 230 -8.03 13.72 5.73
N THR A 231 -7.70 14.09 6.96
CA THR A 231 -7.89 13.23 8.12
C THR A 231 -9.36 13.15 8.47
N VAL A 232 -9.88 11.93 8.51
CA VAL A 232 -11.25 11.63 8.95
C VAL A 232 -11.28 11.35 10.44
N LEU A 233 -10.31 10.57 10.92
CA LEU A 233 -10.22 10.20 12.33
C LEU A 233 -8.76 10.03 12.76
N ALA A 234 -8.38 10.68 13.83
CA ALA A 234 -7.08 10.58 14.49
C ALA A 234 -7.17 11.06 15.96
N PRO A 235 -6.31 10.56 16.88
CA PRO A 235 -5.38 9.48 16.69
C PRO A 235 -6.06 8.10 16.79
N LEU A 236 -5.58 7.13 16.02
CA LEU A 236 -5.97 5.73 16.09
C LEU A 236 -4.81 4.89 16.68
N GLY A 237 -5.15 3.69 17.17
CA GLY A 237 -4.18 2.77 17.74
C GLY A 237 -3.69 1.73 16.72
N ARG A 238 -2.97 2.13 15.68
CA ARG A 238 -2.49 1.27 14.60
C ARG A 238 -3.63 0.60 13.82
N PRO A 239 -4.40 1.37 13.03
CA PRO A 239 -5.48 0.81 12.23
C PRO A 239 -4.91 -0.04 11.09
N LEU A 240 -5.38 -1.29 11.01
CA LEU A 240 -4.94 -2.28 10.01
C LEU A 240 -5.83 -2.26 8.78
N ASP A 241 -7.14 -2.25 9.01
CA ASP A 241 -8.10 -2.47 7.94
C ASP A 241 -9.39 -1.69 8.18
N VAL A 242 -10.17 -1.53 7.13
CA VAL A 242 -11.44 -0.82 7.10
C VAL A 242 -12.43 -1.60 6.25
N LEU A 243 -13.68 -1.73 6.76
CA LEU A 243 -14.74 -2.51 6.11
C LEU A 243 -16.03 -1.69 6.06
N HIS A 244 -16.61 -1.53 4.88
CA HIS A 244 -17.95 -1.00 4.70
C HIS A 244 -18.98 -2.09 4.97
N THR A 245 -19.91 -1.83 5.90
CA THR A 245 -20.96 -2.80 6.29
C THR A 245 -22.33 -2.48 5.71
N GLY A 246 -22.43 -1.40 4.94
CA GLY A 246 -23.67 -0.91 4.32
C GLY A 246 -24.15 0.42 4.91
N SER A 247 -24.97 1.14 4.18
CA SER A 247 -25.59 2.42 4.60
C SER A 247 -24.61 3.47 5.14
N GLY A 248 -23.38 3.48 4.62
CA GLY A 248 -22.32 4.41 5.04
C GLY A 248 -21.67 4.08 6.40
N HIS A 249 -21.95 2.91 6.97
CA HIS A 249 -21.29 2.42 8.19
C HIS A 249 -19.94 1.78 7.85
N VAL A 250 -18.93 2.11 8.63
CA VAL A 250 -17.57 1.64 8.45
C VAL A 250 -17.02 1.05 9.75
N LEU A 251 -16.52 -0.17 9.69
CA LEU A 251 -15.75 -0.76 10.78
C LEU A 251 -14.25 -0.52 10.53
N ILE A 252 -13.54 -0.13 11.58
CA ILE A 252 -12.09 0.10 11.56
C ILE A 252 -11.48 -0.90 12.54
N LEU A 253 -10.57 -1.74 12.03
CA LEU A 253 -9.82 -2.70 12.84
C LEU A 253 -8.54 -2.05 13.33
N GLU A 254 -8.39 -1.88 14.64
CA GLU A 254 -7.15 -1.44 15.27
C GLU A 254 -6.36 -2.63 15.83
N TYR A 255 -5.05 -2.67 15.56
CA TYR A 255 -4.13 -3.66 16.12
C TYR A 255 -3.96 -3.48 17.63
N THR A 256 -3.92 -2.23 18.10
CA THR A 256 -3.81 -1.87 19.51
C THR A 256 -4.60 -0.59 19.81
N ARG A 257 -4.84 -0.31 21.08
CA ARG A 257 -5.42 0.97 21.49
C ARG A 257 -4.37 2.08 21.48
N PRO A 258 -4.75 3.35 21.24
CA PRO A 258 -3.83 4.47 21.27
C PRO A 258 -3.42 4.78 22.72
N VAL A 259 -2.25 4.32 23.14
CA VAL A 259 -1.71 4.56 24.51
C VAL A 259 -0.42 5.34 24.43
N ASN A 260 0.51 4.85 23.64
CA ASN A 260 1.76 5.47 23.30
C ASN A 260 2.09 5.01 21.88
N GLN A 261 2.10 5.93 20.97
CA GLN A 261 2.24 5.60 19.55
C GLN A 261 3.70 5.38 19.18
N LYS A 262 4.60 6.09 19.82
CA LYS A 262 6.02 6.04 19.50
C LYS A 262 6.68 4.75 19.98
N GLY A 263 7.13 3.93 19.06
CA GLY A 263 7.86 2.68 19.33
C GLY A 263 7.03 1.58 19.99
N ASN A 264 5.71 1.73 20.09
CA ASN A 264 4.86 0.76 20.80
C ASN A 264 4.14 -0.18 19.81
N LEU A 265 4.45 -1.47 19.91
CA LEU A 265 3.88 -2.53 19.07
C LEU A 265 2.64 -3.22 19.67
N GLY A 266 1.92 -2.53 20.56
CA GLY A 266 0.63 -3.05 20.98
C GLY A 266 0.64 -3.90 22.24
N TRP A 267 0.86 -3.26 23.34
CA TRP A 267 0.72 -3.87 24.67
C TRP A 267 -0.74 -4.00 25.12
N LEU A 268 -1.65 -3.24 24.53
CA LEU A 268 -3.08 -3.35 24.80
C LEU A 268 -3.80 -4.06 23.67
N PRO A 269 -4.84 -4.83 24.00
CA PRO A 269 -5.66 -5.49 22.98
C PRO A 269 -6.19 -4.49 21.96
N GLY A 270 -6.22 -4.90 20.70
CA GLY A 270 -6.90 -4.18 19.63
C GLY A 270 -8.40 -4.06 19.88
N ARG A 271 -9.07 -3.34 19.02
CA ARG A 271 -10.53 -3.16 19.04
C ARG A 271 -11.05 -2.96 17.62
N ILE A 272 -12.35 -3.08 17.49
CA ILE A 272 -13.08 -2.65 16.29
C ILE A 272 -13.84 -1.39 16.66
N LEU A 273 -13.65 -0.34 15.89
CA LEU A 273 -14.41 0.91 15.98
C LEU A 273 -15.46 0.94 14.87
N GLU A 274 -16.57 1.56 15.13
CA GLU A 274 -17.59 1.86 14.12
C GLU A 274 -17.62 3.37 13.88
N LEU A 275 -17.53 3.75 12.60
CA LEU A 275 -17.83 5.09 12.12
C LEU A 275 -19.19 5.03 11.44
N ALA A 276 -20.17 5.76 11.98
CA ALA A 276 -21.54 5.79 11.48
C ALA A 276 -21.94 7.22 11.07
N PRO A 277 -22.87 7.38 10.12
CA PRO A 277 -23.47 8.67 9.82
C PRO A 277 -24.15 9.27 11.06
N ALA A 278 -23.98 10.58 11.28
CA ALA A 278 -24.62 11.26 12.39
C ALA A 278 -26.14 11.23 12.22
N GLY A 279 -26.85 10.81 13.26
CA GLY A 279 -28.31 10.87 13.30
C GLY A 279 -29.07 9.62 12.80
N GLN A 280 -28.41 8.48 12.73
CA GLN A 280 -29.06 7.18 12.58
C GLN A 280 -29.09 6.42 13.89
#